data_28dfeb6b9dd699a24b36ff990334f406
#
_entry.id   28dfeb6b9dd699a24b36ff990334f406
#
_cell.length_a   1.000
_cell.length_b   1.000
_cell.length_c   1.000
_cell.angle_alpha   90.00
_cell.angle_beta   90.00
_cell.angle_gamma   90.00
#
_symmetry.space_group_name_H-M   'P 1'
#
loop_
_entity.id
_entity.type
_entity.pdbx_description
1 polymer ?
#
loop_
_entity_poly.entity_id
_entity_poly.type
_entity_poly.pdbx_seq_one_letter_code
_entity_poly.pdbx_strand_id
1 'polypeptide(L)'
;MTDILKHLDLNSADGTQLNLDALYQIAPSAFTEVRDDKTGEISRKVNFEVLRRLLGDHVTDGDGEMYQFTWVGKNAARAEAAKPTDKTLRPVVEDSVDWDNTKNIYIEGDNLEVLKLLQRSYVGKVKMIYIDPPYNTGNDFVYHDDFALTAAEEDFKAGNVDELGYRFRKNTDTNGKFHSDWCSMIYSRLLVARSLLTEDGVIFISIGDDENANLIKICDEVFGEHNFIADICHKHRASVSNDRIISENHNHIAFYAKEINEVFAQQKNIGEDPVLDGFDREDDKGKYKLAPVDGPGGAKKGNPFYEFMGVEGYWRYSKETMQSLYEAGEIQLS
;
A
#
# COMPACT_ATOMS: atom_id res chain seq x y z
N MET A 1 1.44 -40.77 16.11
CA MET A 1 0.84 -39.83 15.15
C MET A 1 -0.30 -38.98 15.75
N THR A 2 -0.99 -39.47 16.79
CA THR A 2 -2.11 -38.75 17.43
C THR A 2 -1.72 -37.63 18.42
N ASP A 3 -0.49 -37.59 18.94
CA ASP A 3 -0.06 -36.57 19.90
C ASP A 3 0.43 -35.26 19.21
N ILE A 4 0.87 -35.33 17.96
CA ILE A 4 1.33 -34.14 17.21
C ILE A 4 0.13 -33.26 16.81
N LEU A 5 -1.04 -33.84 16.56
CA LEU A 5 -2.24 -33.10 16.18
C LEU A 5 -2.91 -32.34 17.34
N LYS A 6 -2.59 -32.68 18.59
CA LYS A 6 -3.14 -31.99 19.78
C LYS A 6 -2.51 -30.62 20.05
N HIS A 7 -1.41 -30.29 19.41
CA HIS A 7 -0.68 -29.04 19.59
C HIS A 7 -0.68 -28.14 18.33
N LEU A 8 -1.44 -28.47 17.30
CA LEU A 8 -1.64 -27.58 16.17
C LEU A 8 -2.64 -26.49 16.58
N ASP A 9 -2.11 -25.29 16.74
CA ASP A 9 -2.94 -24.11 16.87
C ASP A 9 -3.70 -23.88 15.57
N LEU A 10 -5.02 -23.99 15.60
CA LEU A 10 -5.90 -23.85 14.45
C LEU A 10 -6.28 -22.39 14.16
N ASN A 11 -5.93 -21.48 15.05
CA ASN A 11 -6.18 -20.05 14.85
C ASN A 11 -5.25 -19.44 13.79
N SER A 12 -5.61 -18.30 13.22
CA SER A 12 -4.72 -17.49 12.41
C SER A 12 -3.51 -17.02 13.24
N ALA A 13 -2.52 -16.43 12.59
CA ALA A 13 -1.42 -15.81 13.31
C ALA A 13 -1.93 -14.69 14.24
N ASP A 14 -1.44 -14.67 15.47
CA ASP A 14 -1.67 -13.57 16.40
C ASP A 14 -0.76 -12.40 16.03
N GLY A 15 -1.33 -11.28 15.57
CA GLY A 15 -0.58 -10.10 15.18
C GLY A 15 0.22 -9.49 16.33
N THR A 16 -0.26 -9.61 17.58
CA THR A 16 0.50 -9.16 18.75
C THR A 16 1.74 -10.04 18.96
N GLN A 17 1.59 -11.37 18.82
CA GLN A 17 2.72 -12.29 18.92
C GLN A 17 3.74 -12.08 17.79
N LEU A 18 3.27 -11.85 16.56
CA LEU A 18 4.18 -11.53 15.43
C LEU A 18 5.01 -10.26 15.72
N ASN A 19 4.40 -9.21 16.28
CA ASN A 19 5.10 -7.99 16.66
C ASN A 19 6.11 -8.23 17.79
N LEU A 20 5.74 -9.04 18.80
CA LEU A 20 6.65 -9.41 19.89
C LEU A 20 7.83 -10.22 19.39
N ASP A 21 7.60 -11.17 18.50
CA ASP A 21 8.67 -11.99 17.93
C ASP A 21 9.62 -11.15 17.05
N ALA A 22 9.09 -10.22 16.24
CA ALA A 22 9.91 -9.29 15.48
C ALA A 22 10.75 -8.38 16.39
N LEU A 23 10.15 -7.83 17.45
CA LEU A 23 10.85 -7.01 18.43
C LEU A 23 11.93 -7.81 19.19
N TYR A 24 11.66 -9.08 19.50
CA TYR A 24 12.63 -9.97 20.13
C TYR A 24 13.84 -10.23 19.26
N GLN A 25 13.68 -10.34 17.95
CA GLN A 25 14.83 -10.49 17.02
C GLN A 25 15.75 -9.27 17.04
N ILE A 26 15.20 -8.08 17.23
CA ILE A 26 15.96 -6.81 17.18
C ILE A 26 16.54 -6.45 18.56
N ALA A 27 15.78 -6.65 19.63
CA ALA A 27 16.10 -6.23 20.99
C ALA A 27 15.84 -7.33 22.03
N PRO A 28 16.48 -8.51 21.95
CA PRO A 28 16.21 -9.63 22.86
C PRO A 28 16.47 -9.29 24.32
N SER A 29 17.44 -8.43 24.63
CA SER A 29 17.76 -8.01 25.99
C SER A 29 16.67 -7.13 26.64
N ALA A 30 15.72 -6.61 25.86
CA ALA A 30 14.54 -5.90 26.39
C ALA A 30 13.44 -6.84 26.86
N PHE A 31 13.63 -8.15 26.76
CA PHE A 31 12.62 -9.13 27.16
C PHE A 31 12.99 -9.81 28.48
N THR A 32 11.96 -10.09 29.28
CA THR A 32 12.05 -10.86 30.52
C THR A 32 11.15 -12.08 30.40
N GLU A 33 11.65 -13.24 30.78
CA GLU A 33 10.84 -14.44 30.89
C GLU A 33 10.06 -14.42 32.21
N VAL A 34 8.75 -14.55 32.10
CA VAL A 34 7.84 -14.60 33.24
C VAL A 34 7.15 -15.97 33.24
N ARG A 35 7.25 -16.68 34.35
CA ARG A 35 6.55 -17.94 34.54
C ARG A 35 5.21 -17.68 35.20
N ASP A 36 4.15 -18.22 34.60
CA ASP A 36 2.83 -18.21 35.19
C ASP A 36 2.80 -19.21 36.35
N ASP A 37 2.46 -18.73 37.54
CA ASP A 37 2.45 -19.55 38.79
C ASP A 37 1.36 -20.62 38.79
N LYS A 38 0.31 -20.49 37.94
CA LYS A 38 -0.80 -21.44 37.88
C LYS A 38 -0.63 -22.49 36.78
N THR A 39 -0.16 -22.09 35.62
CA THR A 39 -0.02 -22.98 34.47
C THR A 39 1.40 -23.52 34.31
N GLY A 40 2.41 -22.85 34.89
CA GLY A 40 3.81 -23.18 34.74
C GLY A 40 4.40 -22.75 33.39
N GLU A 41 3.61 -22.14 32.53
CA GLU A 41 4.04 -21.65 31.21
C GLU A 41 4.99 -20.46 31.34
N ILE A 42 5.99 -20.44 30.47
CA ILE A 42 6.95 -19.33 30.37
C ILE A 42 6.52 -18.44 29.22
N SER A 43 6.24 -17.19 29.53
CA SER A 43 5.93 -16.14 28.54
C SER A 43 7.01 -15.07 28.53
N ARG A 44 7.25 -14.47 27.37
CA ARG A 44 8.18 -13.34 27.23
C ARG A 44 7.40 -12.04 27.33
N LYS A 45 7.87 -11.13 28.17
CA LYS A 45 7.30 -9.78 28.33
C LYS A 45 8.35 -8.73 28.03
N VAL A 46 7.95 -7.66 27.34
CA VAL A 46 8.83 -6.52 27.04
C VAL A 46 9.04 -5.69 28.29
N ASN A 47 10.30 -5.43 28.63
CA ASN A 47 10.66 -4.44 29.62
C ASN A 47 10.91 -3.10 28.93
N PHE A 48 9.95 -2.19 29.03
CA PHE A 48 10.02 -0.87 28.36
C PHE A 48 11.16 0.00 28.87
N GLU A 49 11.59 -0.13 30.15
CA GLU A 49 12.74 0.61 30.68
C GLU A 49 14.06 0.18 30.01
N VAL A 50 14.22 -1.13 29.77
CA VAL A 50 15.39 -1.65 29.07
C VAL A 50 15.34 -1.26 27.60
N LEU A 51 14.17 -1.42 26.95
CA LEU A 51 13.97 -1.03 25.56
C LEU A 51 14.28 0.47 25.35
N ARG A 52 13.81 1.34 26.26
CA ARG A 52 14.09 2.77 26.25
C ARG A 52 15.59 3.05 26.30
N ARG A 53 16.33 2.37 27.18
CA ARG A 53 17.78 2.54 27.27
C ARG A 53 18.52 2.10 26.01
N LEU A 54 18.02 1.07 25.33
CA LEU A 54 18.59 0.62 24.06
C LEU A 54 18.36 1.61 22.93
N LEU A 55 17.22 2.32 22.95
CA LEU A 55 16.87 3.32 21.95
C LEU A 55 17.45 4.71 22.24
N GLY A 56 17.94 4.97 23.49
CA GLY A 56 18.56 6.22 23.88
C GLY A 56 17.63 7.43 23.72
N ASP A 57 18.15 8.50 23.12
CA ASP A 57 17.42 9.76 22.90
C ASP A 57 16.37 9.70 21.78
N HIS A 58 16.23 8.55 21.10
CA HIS A 58 15.23 8.34 20.05
C HIS A 58 13.84 7.90 20.59
N VAL A 59 13.62 8.02 21.89
CA VAL A 59 12.33 7.70 22.54
C VAL A 59 11.64 8.98 22.97
N THR A 60 10.34 9.09 22.64
CA THR A 60 9.50 10.20 23.10
C THR A 60 8.58 9.74 24.22
N ASP A 61 8.39 10.58 25.24
CA ASP A 61 7.58 10.28 26.43
C ASP A 61 6.08 10.57 26.26
N GLY A 62 5.60 10.79 25.09
CA GLY A 62 4.17 11.02 24.86
C GLY A 62 3.58 12.31 25.49
N ASP A 63 4.32 13.00 26.36
CA ASP A 63 3.89 14.22 27.05
C ASP A 63 4.19 15.51 26.26
N GLY A 64 4.79 15.38 25.06
CA GLY A 64 5.09 16.49 24.16
C GLY A 64 4.01 16.68 23.09
N GLU A 65 3.87 17.92 22.61
CA GLU A 65 3.08 18.21 21.42
C GLU A 65 3.69 17.52 20.22
N MET A 66 3.06 16.40 19.77
CA MET A 66 3.47 15.63 18.58
C MET A 66 2.33 15.60 17.60
N TYR A 67 2.64 15.66 16.31
CA TYR A 67 1.66 15.42 15.29
C TYR A 67 1.16 13.97 15.35
N GLN A 68 -0.14 13.80 15.54
CA GLN A 68 -0.81 12.50 15.48
C GLN A 68 -2.12 12.64 14.72
N PHE A 69 -2.31 11.81 13.72
CA PHE A 69 -3.62 11.63 13.12
C PHE A 69 -4.45 10.66 13.95
N THR A 70 -5.55 11.12 14.54
CA THR A 70 -6.37 10.31 15.46
C THR A 70 -7.85 10.49 15.19
N TRP A 71 -8.64 9.46 15.50
CA TRP A 71 -10.09 9.46 15.40
C TRP A 71 -10.69 8.51 16.44
N VAL A 72 -12.03 8.58 16.61
CA VAL A 72 -12.75 7.71 17.54
C VAL A 72 -12.77 6.29 16.99
N GLY A 73 -12.24 5.32 17.75
CA GLY A 73 -12.16 3.90 17.35
C GLY A 73 -10.79 3.43 16.84
N LYS A 74 -9.81 4.32 16.65
CA LYS A 74 -8.47 3.95 16.14
C LYS A 74 -7.80 2.82 16.94
N ASN A 75 -7.82 2.90 18.28
CA ASN A 75 -7.19 1.88 19.11
C ASN A 75 -7.93 0.54 19.03
N ALA A 76 -9.26 0.56 18.91
CA ALA A 76 -10.07 -0.65 18.72
C ALA A 76 -9.75 -1.29 17.36
N ALA A 77 -9.65 -0.51 16.27
CA ALA A 77 -9.28 -0.98 14.95
C ALA A 77 -7.87 -1.62 14.92
N ARG A 78 -6.92 -1.02 15.66
CA ARG A 78 -5.57 -1.59 15.81
C ARG A 78 -5.60 -2.93 16.55
N ALA A 79 -6.36 -3.02 17.64
CA ALA A 79 -6.51 -4.26 18.41
C ALA A 79 -7.17 -5.36 17.56
N GLU A 80 -8.19 -4.99 16.77
CA GLU A 80 -8.87 -5.96 15.88
C GLU A 80 -7.95 -6.50 14.80
N ALA A 81 -7.13 -5.66 14.18
CA ALA A 81 -6.14 -6.11 13.18
C ALA A 81 -5.17 -7.16 13.76
N ALA A 82 -4.83 -7.06 15.05
CA ALA A 82 -3.92 -7.99 15.73
C ALA A 82 -4.63 -9.27 16.23
N LYS A 83 -5.95 -9.23 16.43
CA LYS A 83 -6.72 -10.36 16.98
C LYS A 83 -6.74 -11.54 16.01
N PRO A 84 -6.35 -12.76 16.44
CA PRO A 84 -6.43 -13.94 15.62
C PRO A 84 -7.88 -14.34 15.31
N THR A 85 -8.09 -15.03 14.18
CA THR A 85 -9.38 -15.64 13.84
C THR A 85 -9.30 -17.16 13.91
N ASP A 86 -10.40 -17.78 14.34
CA ASP A 86 -10.62 -19.23 14.38
C ASP A 86 -11.27 -19.77 13.08
N LYS A 87 -11.58 -18.89 12.13
CA LYS A 87 -12.16 -19.25 10.84
C LYS A 87 -11.17 -20.00 9.96
N THR A 88 -11.68 -20.63 8.90
CA THR A 88 -10.86 -21.35 7.91
C THR A 88 -11.41 -21.16 6.53
N LEU A 89 -10.52 -21.26 5.52
CA LEU A 89 -10.91 -21.27 4.11
C LEU A 89 -11.45 -22.64 3.73
N ARG A 90 -12.56 -22.65 2.99
CA ARG A 90 -13.16 -23.88 2.44
C ARG A 90 -13.01 -23.88 0.92
N PRO A 91 -12.42 -24.94 0.33
CA PRO A 91 -12.38 -25.06 -1.12
C PRO A 91 -13.79 -25.30 -1.70
N VAL A 92 -14.11 -24.63 -2.81
CA VAL A 92 -15.36 -24.78 -3.57
C VAL A 92 -14.98 -25.29 -4.95
N VAL A 93 -14.71 -26.57 -5.05
CA VAL A 93 -14.16 -27.22 -6.27
C VAL A 93 -15.18 -27.20 -7.41
N GLU A 94 -16.46 -27.39 -7.08
CA GLU A 94 -17.58 -27.44 -8.02
C GLU A 94 -17.80 -26.14 -8.79
N ASP A 95 -17.46 -24.99 -8.19
CA ASP A 95 -17.61 -23.67 -8.81
C ASP A 95 -16.28 -23.13 -9.36
N SER A 96 -15.21 -23.90 -9.22
CA SER A 96 -13.88 -23.48 -9.68
C SER A 96 -13.61 -23.88 -11.12
N VAL A 97 -13.01 -22.97 -11.89
CA VAL A 97 -12.58 -23.22 -13.26
C VAL A 97 -11.14 -23.71 -13.25
N ASP A 98 -10.92 -24.90 -13.87
CA ASP A 98 -9.60 -25.52 -14.00
C ASP A 98 -8.85 -25.65 -12.64
N TRP A 99 -9.54 -26.21 -11.66
CA TRP A 99 -9.06 -26.35 -10.28
C TRP A 99 -7.64 -26.91 -10.16
N ASP A 100 -7.32 -27.93 -10.95
CA ASP A 100 -6.06 -28.65 -10.84
C ASP A 100 -4.85 -27.87 -11.41
N ASN A 101 -5.06 -26.93 -12.34
CA ASN A 101 -3.99 -26.25 -13.05
C ASN A 101 -3.92 -24.74 -12.76
N THR A 102 -5.04 -24.13 -12.35
CA THR A 102 -5.07 -22.68 -12.07
C THR A 102 -4.16 -22.33 -10.89
N LYS A 103 -3.50 -21.17 -11.00
CA LYS A 103 -2.76 -20.57 -9.89
C LYS A 103 -3.47 -19.34 -9.32
N ASN A 104 -4.63 -18.98 -9.90
CA ASN A 104 -5.45 -17.88 -9.43
C ASN A 104 -6.36 -18.36 -8.32
N ILE A 105 -6.57 -17.52 -7.31
CA ILE A 105 -7.43 -17.81 -6.16
C ILE A 105 -8.47 -16.70 -6.06
N TYR A 106 -9.75 -17.07 -5.98
CA TYR A 106 -10.83 -16.19 -5.58
C TYR A 106 -11.29 -16.60 -4.18
N ILE A 107 -11.38 -15.64 -3.26
CA ILE A 107 -11.78 -15.91 -1.89
C ILE A 107 -12.97 -15.00 -1.56
N GLU A 108 -14.07 -15.61 -1.16
CA GLU A 108 -15.28 -14.92 -0.74
C GLU A 108 -15.43 -14.95 0.77
N GLY A 109 -15.77 -13.79 1.36
CA GLY A 109 -15.93 -13.63 2.79
C GLY A 109 -15.55 -12.23 3.28
N ASP A 110 -15.60 -12.02 4.60
CA ASP A 110 -15.09 -10.79 5.21
C ASP A 110 -13.59 -10.65 4.93
N ASN A 111 -13.22 -9.54 4.30
CA ASN A 111 -11.84 -9.34 3.82
C ASN A 111 -10.82 -9.16 4.95
N LEU A 112 -11.20 -8.64 6.13
CA LEU A 112 -10.29 -8.57 7.28
C LEU A 112 -9.97 -9.98 7.81
N GLU A 113 -10.99 -10.82 7.95
CA GLU A 113 -10.82 -12.21 8.34
C GLU A 113 -9.97 -13.00 7.32
N VAL A 114 -10.24 -12.80 6.03
CA VAL A 114 -9.45 -13.41 4.95
C VAL A 114 -7.99 -12.97 5.01
N LEU A 115 -7.71 -11.67 5.19
CA LEU A 115 -6.36 -11.15 5.34
C LEU A 115 -5.62 -11.80 6.51
N LYS A 116 -6.28 -11.96 7.67
CA LYS A 116 -5.72 -12.65 8.85
C LYS A 116 -5.38 -14.13 8.54
N LEU A 117 -6.25 -14.83 7.80
CA LEU A 117 -5.99 -16.21 7.37
C LEU A 117 -4.81 -16.31 6.40
N LEU A 118 -4.69 -15.35 5.49
CA LEU A 118 -3.61 -15.31 4.52
C LEU A 118 -2.24 -15.06 5.16
N GLN A 119 -2.16 -14.40 6.31
CA GLN A 119 -0.89 -14.13 6.98
C GLN A 119 -0.05 -15.39 7.19
N ARG A 120 -0.64 -16.55 7.54
CA ARG A 120 0.12 -17.79 7.75
C ARG A 120 0.94 -18.24 6.55
N SER A 121 0.44 -17.99 5.35
CA SER A 121 1.04 -18.51 4.11
C SER A 121 1.68 -17.44 3.25
N TYR A 122 1.28 -16.17 3.40
CA TYR A 122 1.63 -15.08 2.48
C TYR A 122 2.37 -13.90 3.12
N VAL A 123 2.74 -13.94 4.42
CA VAL A 123 3.61 -12.91 5.02
C VAL A 123 4.85 -12.72 4.16
N GLY A 124 5.10 -11.49 3.71
CA GLY A 124 6.26 -11.13 2.90
C GLY A 124 6.33 -11.76 1.51
N LYS A 125 5.18 -12.18 0.93
CA LYS A 125 5.15 -12.86 -0.38
C LYS A 125 4.32 -12.17 -1.45
N VAL A 126 3.51 -11.18 -1.10
CA VAL A 126 2.66 -10.47 -2.04
C VAL A 126 3.43 -9.33 -2.67
N LYS A 127 3.57 -9.32 -3.98
CA LYS A 127 4.31 -8.29 -4.71
C LYS A 127 3.53 -7.01 -4.89
N MET A 128 2.22 -7.10 -5.11
CA MET A 128 1.34 -5.96 -5.34
C MET A 128 -0.03 -6.21 -4.72
N ILE A 129 -0.57 -5.18 -4.09
CA ILE A 129 -1.94 -5.12 -3.62
C ILE A 129 -2.64 -3.98 -4.35
N TYR A 130 -3.83 -4.23 -4.88
CA TYR A 130 -4.74 -3.20 -5.38
C TYR A 130 -6.06 -3.31 -4.64
N ILE A 131 -6.54 -2.22 -4.06
CA ILE A 131 -7.83 -2.16 -3.38
C ILE A 131 -8.66 -0.99 -3.89
N ASP A 132 -9.97 -1.23 -3.93
CA ASP A 132 -11.01 -0.27 -4.30
C ASP A 132 -12.04 -0.25 -3.16
N PRO A 133 -11.79 0.48 -2.07
CA PRO A 133 -12.66 0.50 -0.90
C PRO A 133 -13.90 1.36 -1.18
N PRO A 134 -14.95 1.30 -0.33
CA PRO A 134 -16.03 2.27 -0.36
C PRO A 134 -15.49 3.69 -0.26
N TYR A 135 -15.96 4.61 -1.13
CA TYR A 135 -15.47 6.00 -1.20
C TYR A 135 -16.05 6.92 -0.13
N ASN A 136 -17.00 6.41 0.64
CA ASN A 136 -17.68 7.13 1.73
C ASN A 136 -18.46 8.37 1.25
N THR A 137 -19.17 8.25 0.15
CA THR A 137 -19.96 9.34 -0.48
C THR A 137 -21.32 9.61 0.22
N GLY A 138 -21.54 9.06 1.42
CA GLY A 138 -22.78 9.15 2.17
C GLY A 138 -23.85 8.13 1.77
N ASN A 139 -23.64 7.39 0.69
CA ASN A 139 -24.48 6.28 0.25
C ASN A 139 -23.79 4.93 0.28
N ASP A 140 -22.51 4.91 0.60
CA ASP A 140 -21.68 3.72 0.62
C ASP A 140 -21.89 2.90 1.89
N PHE A 141 -21.72 1.60 1.76
CA PHE A 141 -21.73 0.69 2.90
C PHE A 141 -20.33 0.60 3.47
N VAL A 142 -20.20 0.84 4.77
CA VAL A 142 -18.96 0.65 5.53
C VAL A 142 -19.14 -0.59 6.39
N TYR A 143 -18.16 -1.48 6.37
CA TYR A 143 -18.16 -2.65 7.25
C TYR A 143 -17.95 -2.19 8.69
N HIS A 144 -18.89 -2.54 9.56
CA HIS A 144 -18.73 -2.35 10.99
C HIS A 144 -18.15 -3.62 11.60
N ASP A 145 -16.92 -3.51 12.05
CA ASP A 145 -16.29 -4.53 12.90
C ASP A 145 -16.83 -4.35 14.32
N ASP A 146 -18.14 -4.67 14.53
CA ASP A 146 -18.84 -4.40 15.79
C ASP A 146 -18.58 -5.49 16.83
N PHE A 147 -18.10 -5.07 17.98
CA PHE A 147 -17.74 -5.90 19.12
C PHE A 147 -18.89 -6.24 20.08
N ALA A 148 -20.16 -5.97 19.71
CA ALA A 148 -21.31 -6.20 20.59
C ALA A 148 -22.15 -7.40 20.14
N LEU A 149 -21.95 -8.52 20.80
CA LEU A 149 -22.66 -9.80 20.57
C LEU A 149 -24.19 -9.79 20.82
N THR A 150 -24.79 -8.70 21.23
CA THR A 150 -26.22 -8.64 21.64
C THR A 150 -27.16 -8.02 20.59
N ALA A 151 -26.66 -7.46 19.48
CA ALA A 151 -27.49 -6.84 18.45
C ALA A 151 -27.69 -7.71 17.21
N ALA A 152 -27.12 -8.90 17.13
CA ALA A 152 -27.13 -9.74 15.91
C ALA A 152 -28.54 -10.18 15.48
N GLU A 153 -29.45 -10.42 16.41
CA GLU A 153 -30.83 -10.82 16.08
C GLU A 153 -31.71 -9.67 15.60
N GLU A 154 -31.47 -8.46 16.08
CA GLU A 154 -32.19 -7.26 15.64
C GLU A 154 -31.77 -6.82 14.24
N ASP A 155 -30.48 -6.96 13.91
CA ASP A 155 -29.94 -6.55 12.64
C ASP A 155 -30.32 -7.47 11.47
N PHE A 156 -30.42 -8.77 11.71
CA PHE A 156 -30.95 -9.70 10.70
C PHE A 156 -32.39 -9.39 10.32
N LYS A 157 -33.22 -9.02 11.29
CA LYS A 157 -34.61 -8.61 11.04
C LYS A 157 -34.73 -7.26 10.36
N ALA A 158 -33.74 -6.38 10.53
CA ALA A 158 -33.67 -5.06 9.93
C ALA A 158 -33.03 -5.04 8.53
N GLY A 159 -32.52 -6.17 8.05
CA GLY A 159 -31.83 -6.27 6.75
C GLY A 159 -30.46 -5.59 6.72
N ASN A 160 -29.80 -5.46 7.86
CA ASN A 160 -28.48 -4.84 8.01
C ASN A 160 -27.33 -5.85 7.86
N VAL A 161 -27.62 -7.08 7.48
CA VAL A 161 -26.65 -8.15 7.20
C VAL A 161 -26.90 -8.74 5.83
N ASP A 162 -25.84 -9.19 5.17
CA ASP A 162 -25.95 -9.93 3.92
C ASP A 162 -26.41 -11.39 4.14
N GLU A 163 -26.56 -12.13 3.05
CA GLU A 163 -26.97 -13.57 3.10
C GLU A 163 -25.96 -14.45 3.86
N LEU A 164 -24.74 -13.99 4.04
CA LEU A 164 -23.67 -14.66 4.78
C LEU A 164 -23.58 -14.23 6.25
N GLY A 165 -24.41 -13.27 6.68
CA GLY A 165 -24.47 -12.78 8.05
C GLY A 165 -23.48 -11.67 8.38
N TYR A 166 -22.80 -11.08 7.36
CA TYR A 166 -21.91 -9.96 7.58
C TYR A 166 -22.70 -8.64 7.70
N ARG A 167 -22.35 -7.87 8.68
CA ARG A 167 -22.96 -6.55 8.90
C ARG A 167 -22.38 -5.52 7.96
N PHE A 168 -23.25 -4.86 7.24
CA PHE A 168 -22.94 -3.60 6.60
C PHE A 168 -24.01 -2.57 6.97
N ARG A 169 -23.57 -1.40 7.34
CA ARG A 169 -24.44 -0.28 7.61
C ARG A 169 -24.11 0.85 6.66
N LYS A 170 -25.17 1.47 6.13
CA LYS A 170 -25.01 2.69 5.34
C LYS A 170 -24.39 3.76 6.23
N ASN A 171 -23.21 4.24 5.85
CA ASN A 171 -22.55 5.35 6.51
C ASN A 171 -23.13 6.65 5.92
N THR A 172 -23.93 7.35 6.69
CA THR A 172 -24.61 8.58 6.24
C THR A 172 -23.94 9.80 6.83
N ASP A 173 -23.96 10.91 6.11
CA ASP A 173 -23.39 12.21 6.52
C ASP A 173 -23.94 12.70 7.85
N THR A 174 -25.13 12.20 8.27
CA THR A 174 -25.73 12.51 9.58
C THR A 174 -25.12 11.71 10.72
N ASN A 175 -24.27 10.71 10.43
CA ASN A 175 -23.52 9.97 11.44
C ASN A 175 -22.40 10.86 11.98
N GLY A 176 -22.42 11.20 13.27
CA GLY A 176 -21.35 11.98 13.92
C GLY A 176 -19.97 11.30 13.92
N LYS A 177 -19.87 10.02 13.49
CA LYS A 177 -18.64 9.25 13.32
C LYS A 177 -18.31 8.92 11.87
N PHE A 178 -18.95 9.56 10.92
CA PHE A 178 -18.90 9.27 9.50
C PHE A 178 -17.51 8.93 8.97
N HIS A 179 -16.54 9.83 9.11
CA HIS A 179 -15.14 9.61 8.73
C HIS A 179 -14.44 8.62 9.66
N SER A 180 -14.76 8.61 10.96
CA SER A 180 -14.11 7.74 11.96
C SER A 180 -14.39 6.27 11.71
N ASP A 181 -15.62 5.92 11.33
CA ASP A 181 -16.02 4.54 11.04
C ASP A 181 -15.30 4.05 9.78
N TRP A 182 -15.24 4.88 8.74
CA TRP A 182 -14.49 4.58 7.53
C TRP A 182 -12.99 4.43 7.80
N CYS A 183 -12.39 5.36 8.55
CA CYS A 183 -10.97 5.30 8.94
C CYS A 183 -10.66 4.01 9.71
N SER A 184 -11.53 3.60 10.63
CA SER A 184 -11.36 2.36 11.42
C SER A 184 -11.38 1.12 10.53
N MET A 185 -12.34 1.06 9.60
CA MET A 185 -12.48 -0.02 8.64
C MET A 185 -11.23 -0.18 7.76
N ILE A 186 -10.76 0.92 7.16
CA ILE A 186 -9.60 0.83 6.25
C ILE A 186 -8.28 0.59 7.01
N TYR A 187 -8.11 1.22 8.17
CA TYR A 187 -6.89 1.12 8.97
C TYR A 187 -6.57 -0.31 9.41
N SER A 188 -7.57 -1.04 9.94
CA SER A 188 -7.38 -2.44 10.36
C SER A 188 -6.91 -3.33 9.20
N ARG A 189 -7.46 -3.13 8.00
CA ARG A 189 -7.11 -3.88 6.79
C ARG A 189 -5.72 -3.54 6.27
N LEU A 190 -5.35 -2.27 6.27
CA LEU A 190 -4.02 -1.83 5.83
C LEU A 190 -2.89 -2.32 6.74
N LEU A 191 -3.12 -2.37 8.07
CA LEU A 191 -2.16 -2.94 9.02
C LEU A 191 -1.83 -4.40 8.69
N VAL A 192 -2.84 -5.21 8.39
CA VAL A 192 -2.65 -6.61 8.01
C VAL A 192 -2.04 -6.72 6.61
N ALA A 193 -2.55 -5.96 5.63
CA ALA A 193 -2.11 -5.98 4.25
C ALA A 193 -0.61 -5.65 4.12
N ARG A 194 -0.10 -4.68 4.89
CA ARG A 194 1.33 -4.33 4.91
C ARG A 194 2.21 -5.53 5.22
N SER A 195 1.79 -6.39 6.15
CA SER A 195 2.57 -7.58 6.53
C SER A 195 2.68 -8.62 5.41
N LEU A 196 1.73 -8.64 4.49
CA LEU A 196 1.72 -9.57 3.36
C LEU A 196 2.71 -9.16 2.25
N LEU A 197 3.00 -7.86 2.10
CA LEU A 197 3.87 -7.35 1.05
C LEU A 197 5.32 -7.83 1.21
N THR A 198 5.97 -8.13 0.06
CA THR A 198 7.44 -8.25 -0.02
C THR A 198 8.09 -6.91 0.29
N GLU A 199 9.39 -6.86 0.58
CA GLU A 199 10.09 -5.60 0.85
C GLU A 199 10.03 -4.65 -0.36
N ASP A 200 10.12 -5.17 -1.58
CA ASP A 200 9.94 -4.43 -2.83
C ASP A 200 8.48 -4.43 -3.31
N GLY A 201 7.54 -4.71 -2.40
CA GLY A 201 6.10 -4.73 -2.66
C GLY A 201 5.46 -3.35 -2.64
N VAL A 202 4.34 -3.22 -3.34
CA VAL A 202 3.63 -1.96 -3.50
C VAL A 202 2.13 -2.12 -3.28
N ILE A 203 1.46 -1.02 -2.91
CA ILE A 203 0.01 -0.97 -2.78
C ILE A 203 -0.56 0.23 -3.54
N PHE A 204 -1.66 -0.02 -4.24
CA PHE A 204 -2.49 0.99 -4.90
C PHE A 204 -3.88 0.99 -4.27
N ILE A 205 -4.40 2.17 -3.98
CA ILE A 205 -5.70 2.33 -3.33
C ILE A 205 -6.51 3.38 -4.07
N SER A 206 -7.57 2.96 -4.75
CA SER A 206 -8.51 3.90 -5.40
C SER A 206 -9.37 4.60 -4.36
N ILE A 207 -9.62 5.90 -4.54
CA ILE A 207 -10.46 6.70 -3.63
C ILE A 207 -11.01 7.94 -4.32
N GLY A 208 -12.15 8.45 -3.84
CA GLY A 208 -12.69 9.75 -4.20
C GLY A 208 -12.12 10.89 -3.36
N ASP A 209 -12.51 12.12 -3.69
CA ASP A 209 -12.06 13.33 -2.98
C ASP A 209 -12.45 13.33 -1.50
N ASP A 210 -13.60 12.71 -1.14
CA ASP A 210 -14.17 12.76 0.21
C ASP A 210 -13.25 12.20 1.29
N GLU A 211 -12.51 11.12 1.00
CA GLU A 211 -11.65 10.44 1.96
C GLU A 211 -10.18 10.41 1.55
N ASN A 212 -9.77 10.98 0.42
CA ASN A 212 -8.38 10.95 -0.02
C ASN A 212 -7.41 11.50 1.03
N ALA A 213 -7.73 12.64 1.63
CA ALA A 213 -6.89 13.26 2.65
C ALA A 213 -6.72 12.36 3.91
N ASN A 214 -7.80 11.70 4.34
CA ASN A 214 -7.78 10.77 5.46
C ASN A 214 -7.00 9.50 5.10
N LEU A 215 -7.19 8.97 3.89
CA LEU A 215 -6.47 7.81 3.40
C LEU A 215 -4.96 8.03 3.38
N ILE A 216 -4.49 9.15 2.85
CA ILE A 216 -3.05 9.49 2.82
C ILE A 216 -2.48 9.51 4.24
N LYS A 217 -3.18 10.14 5.21
CA LYS A 217 -2.72 10.17 6.63
C LYS A 217 -2.66 8.78 7.27
N ILE A 218 -3.61 7.92 6.95
CA ILE A 218 -3.61 6.53 7.41
C ILE A 218 -2.43 5.76 6.78
N CYS A 219 -2.22 5.92 5.49
CA CYS A 219 -1.11 5.27 4.78
C CYS A 219 0.25 5.77 5.25
N ASP A 220 0.42 7.06 5.53
CA ASP A 220 1.63 7.64 6.12
C ASP A 220 1.97 6.96 7.46
N GLU A 221 0.97 6.68 8.29
CA GLU A 221 1.17 5.97 9.56
C GLU A 221 1.48 4.48 9.36
N VAL A 222 0.77 3.82 8.45
CA VAL A 222 0.88 2.37 8.25
C VAL A 222 2.15 2.01 7.48
N PHE A 223 2.43 2.69 6.37
CA PHE A 223 3.55 2.38 5.48
C PHE A 223 4.79 3.23 5.77
N GLY A 224 4.63 4.40 6.36
CA GLY A 224 5.63 5.44 6.54
C GLY A 224 5.52 6.52 5.44
N GLU A 225 5.56 7.79 5.83
CA GLU A 225 5.48 8.94 4.91
C GLU A 225 6.56 8.88 3.81
N HIS A 226 7.77 8.41 4.15
CA HIS A 226 8.88 8.27 3.20
C HIS A 226 8.64 7.21 2.13
N ASN A 227 7.68 6.31 2.32
CA ASN A 227 7.29 5.27 1.37
C ASN A 227 6.15 5.69 0.43
N PHE A 228 5.67 6.93 0.55
CA PHE A 228 4.74 7.51 -0.42
C PHE A 228 5.42 7.69 -1.77
N ILE A 229 4.79 7.17 -2.83
CA ILE A 229 5.31 7.27 -4.20
C ILE A 229 4.56 8.36 -4.96
N ALA A 230 3.22 8.29 -5.01
CA ALA A 230 2.40 9.23 -5.74
C ALA A 230 0.93 9.19 -5.33
N ASP A 231 0.23 10.30 -5.54
CA ASP A 231 -1.22 10.36 -5.67
C ASP A 231 -1.53 10.51 -7.16
N ILE A 232 -2.02 9.43 -7.79
CA ILE A 232 -2.25 9.36 -9.23
C ILE A 232 -3.67 9.84 -9.51
N CYS A 233 -3.78 10.90 -10.30
CA CYS A 233 -5.05 11.41 -10.76
C CYS A 233 -5.58 10.56 -11.92
N HIS A 234 -6.62 9.76 -11.67
CA HIS A 234 -7.23 8.88 -12.65
C HIS A 234 -8.51 9.49 -13.21
N LYS A 235 -8.52 9.84 -14.49
CA LYS A 235 -9.70 10.38 -15.16
C LYS A 235 -10.77 9.30 -15.34
N HIS A 236 -11.90 9.44 -14.65
CA HIS A 236 -12.99 8.47 -14.73
C HIS A 236 -14.20 8.94 -15.57
N ARG A 237 -14.38 10.27 -15.78
CA ARG A 237 -15.48 10.83 -16.58
C ARG A 237 -14.98 11.69 -17.73
N ALA A 238 -15.63 11.57 -18.88
CA ALA A 238 -15.40 12.43 -20.04
C ALA A 238 -16.36 13.64 -20.09
N SER A 239 -17.54 13.55 -19.45
CA SER A 239 -18.57 14.57 -19.48
C SER A 239 -18.45 15.56 -18.32
N VAL A 240 -18.70 16.83 -18.62
CA VAL A 240 -18.81 17.91 -17.62
C VAL A 240 -20.21 17.85 -17.00
N SER A 241 -20.30 17.89 -15.67
CA SER A 241 -21.55 18.07 -14.93
C SER A 241 -21.76 19.56 -14.63
N ASN A 242 -22.97 20.05 -14.78
CA ASN A 242 -23.29 21.47 -14.52
C ASN A 242 -23.85 21.71 -13.10
N ASP A 243 -23.81 20.71 -12.24
CA ASP A 243 -24.33 20.72 -10.86
C ASP A 243 -23.34 21.27 -9.84
N ARG A 244 -22.06 21.43 -10.22
CA ARG A 244 -20.98 21.96 -9.37
C ARG A 244 -20.21 23.08 -10.08
N ILE A 245 -19.55 23.93 -9.28
CA ILE A 245 -18.68 25.00 -9.82
C ILE A 245 -17.53 24.42 -10.64
N ILE A 246 -16.94 23.30 -10.18
CA ILE A 246 -15.91 22.52 -10.89
C ILE A 246 -16.40 21.08 -10.93
N SER A 247 -16.45 20.50 -12.12
CA SER A 247 -16.84 19.10 -12.29
C SER A 247 -15.77 18.15 -11.78
N GLU A 248 -16.16 17.19 -10.97
CA GLU A 248 -15.32 16.08 -10.57
C GLU A 248 -15.22 15.06 -11.71
N ASN A 249 -14.07 14.99 -12.34
CA ASN A 249 -13.82 14.12 -13.50
C ASN A 249 -12.75 13.06 -13.23
N HIS A 250 -12.22 12.99 -12.01
CA HIS A 250 -11.15 12.10 -11.65
C HIS A 250 -11.38 11.46 -10.27
N ASN A 251 -10.72 10.37 -10.08
CA ASN A 251 -10.49 9.76 -8.78
C ASN A 251 -9.00 9.77 -8.48
N HIS A 252 -8.65 9.51 -7.25
CA HIS A 252 -7.29 9.36 -6.78
C HIS A 252 -6.90 7.90 -6.72
N ILE A 253 -5.61 7.59 -6.94
CA ILE A 253 -5.04 6.30 -6.61
C ILE A 253 -3.81 6.57 -5.76
N ALA A 254 -3.93 6.37 -4.45
CA ALA A 254 -2.81 6.47 -3.53
C ALA A 254 -1.84 5.31 -3.79
N PHE A 255 -0.56 5.64 -4.00
CA PHE A 255 0.48 4.67 -4.35
C PHE A 255 1.61 4.72 -3.32
N TYR A 256 1.81 3.61 -2.61
CA TYR A 256 2.83 3.44 -1.58
C TYR A 256 3.69 2.22 -1.84
N ALA A 257 4.95 2.30 -1.44
CA ALA A 257 5.84 1.15 -1.30
C ALA A 257 5.75 0.56 0.12
N LYS A 258 6.15 -0.70 0.30
CA LYS A 258 6.50 -1.21 1.62
C LYS A 258 7.84 -0.65 2.09
N GLU A 259 8.86 -0.68 1.19
CA GLU A 259 10.17 -0.06 1.36
C GLU A 259 10.60 0.56 0.01
N ILE A 260 10.61 1.89 -0.04
CA ILE A 260 10.79 2.63 -1.30
C ILE A 260 12.16 2.38 -1.95
N ASN A 261 13.21 2.18 -1.16
CA ASN A 261 14.54 1.93 -1.69
C ASN A 261 14.61 0.60 -2.44
N GLU A 262 13.89 -0.43 -1.96
CA GLU A 262 13.79 -1.71 -2.64
C GLU A 262 13.00 -1.61 -3.95
N VAL A 263 11.96 -0.77 -4.00
CA VAL A 263 11.23 -0.48 -5.23
C VAL A 263 12.11 0.26 -6.23
N PHE A 264 12.87 1.27 -5.79
CA PHE A 264 13.82 1.98 -6.65
C PHE A 264 14.91 1.08 -7.24
N ALA A 265 15.38 0.10 -6.47
CA ALA A 265 16.35 -0.88 -6.96
C ALA A 265 15.79 -1.69 -8.16
N GLN A 266 14.46 -1.86 -8.22
CA GLN A 266 13.75 -2.55 -9.29
C GLN A 266 13.25 -1.62 -10.41
N GLN A 267 13.51 -0.33 -10.35
CA GLN A 267 12.95 0.66 -11.29
C GLN A 267 13.18 0.32 -12.76
N LYS A 268 14.32 -0.29 -13.09
CA LYS A 268 14.64 -0.73 -14.44
C LYS A 268 13.72 -1.83 -14.98
N ASN A 269 13.05 -2.55 -14.08
CA ASN A 269 12.16 -3.65 -14.39
C ASN A 269 10.67 -3.23 -14.30
N ILE A 270 10.41 -1.95 -13.96
CA ILE A 270 9.06 -1.38 -13.84
C ILE A 270 8.80 -0.52 -15.07
N GLY A 271 7.76 -0.85 -15.82
CA GLY A 271 7.33 -0.11 -17.00
C GLY A 271 6.97 -1.02 -18.16
N GLU A 272 6.46 -0.42 -19.20
CA GLU A 272 6.24 -1.11 -20.48
C GLU A 272 7.56 -1.16 -21.26
N ASP A 273 7.69 -2.16 -22.12
CA ASP A 273 8.77 -2.20 -23.10
C ASP A 273 8.74 -0.90 -23.92
N PRO A 274 9.90 -0.29 -24.19
CA PRO A 274 9.93 0.96 -24.91
C PRO A 274 9.32 0.78 -26.30
N VAL A 275 8.39 1.66 -26.68
CA VAL A 275 7.85 1.71 -28.04
C VAL A 275 8.97 2.16 -28.94
N LEU A 276 9.47 1.24 -29.77
CA LEU A 276 10.59 1.46 -30.68
C LEU A 276 10.17 1.97 -32.08
N ASP A 277 8.95 2.49 -32.19
CA ASP A 277 8.48 3.12 -33.44
C ASP A 277 9.39 4.30 -33.83
N GLY A 278 9.92 4.26 -35.05
CA GLY A 278 10.87 5.23 -35.55
C GLY A 278 12.32 5.03 -35.12
N PHE A 279 12.63 3.97 -34.35
CA PHE A 279 13.99 3.52 -34.06
C PHE A 279 14.43 2.57 -35.19
N ASP A 280 14.87 3.19 -36.31
CA ASP A 280 15.16 2.50 -37.57
C ASP A 280 16.64 2.13 -37.75
N ARG A 281 17.47 2.41 -36.74
CA ARG A 281 18.90 2.11 -36.72
C ARG A 281 19.25 1.22 -35.53
N GLU A 282 20.34 0.48 -35.66
CA GLU A 282 20.83 -0.44 -34.62
C GLU A 282 22.35 -0.40 -34.56
N ASP A 283 22.92 -0.41 -33.36
CA ASP A 283 24.34 -0.56 -33.05
C ASP A 283 24.57 -1.52 -31.88
N ASP A 284 25.81 -1.62 -31.41
CA ASP A 284 26.16 -2.49 -30.29
C ASP A 284 25.46 -2.15 -28.95
N LYS A 285 24.90 -0.94 -28.85
CA LYS A 285 24.12 -0.46 -27.67
C LYS A 285 22.62 -0.71 -27.83
N GLY A 286 22.13 -1.09 -29.02
CA GLY A 286 20.73 -1.39 -29.32
C GLY A 286 20.12 -0.49 -30.43
N LYS A 287 18.78 -0.51 -30.52
CA LYS A 287 18.05 0.27 -31.49
C LYS A 287 18.02 1.75 -31.13
N TYR A 288 18.27 2.61 -32.11
CA TYR A 288 18.27 4.06 -31.94
C TYR A 288 17.64 4.79 -33.12
N LYS A 289 17.28 6.07 -32.90
CA LYS A 289 16.88 7.01 -33.97
C LYS A 289 17.71 8.27 -33.89
N LEU A 290 17.94 8.90 -35.05
CA LEU A 290 18.57 10.20 -35.07
C LEU A 290 17.59 11.27 -34.58
N ALA A 291 18.11 12.19 -33.80
CA ALA A 291 17.39 13.38 -33.34
C ALA A 291 18.18 14.63 -33.71
N PRO A 292 17.51 15.72 -34.10
CA PRO A 292 18.20 16.97 -34.41
C PRO A 292 18.97 17.49 -33.19
N VAL A 293 20.17 17.98 -33.39
CA VAL A 293 21.03 18.60 -32.37
C VAL A 293 20.86 20.12 -32.31
N ASP A 294 19.97 20.68 -33.13
CA ASP A 294 19.58 22.08 -33.06
C ASP A 294 18.97 22.44 -31.70
N GLY A 295 19.18 23.67 -31.26
CA GLY A 295 18.68 24.20 -29.98
C GLY A 295 17.27 24.79 -30.11
N PRO A 296 16.18 24.05 -29.90
CA PRO A 296 14.84 24.57 -30.09
C PRO A 296 14.55 25.72 -29.14
N GLY A 297 14.02 26.82 -29.67
CA GLY A 297 13.76 28.06 -28.93
C GLY A 297 14.97 29.03 -28.89
N GLY A 298 16.09 28.67 -29.49
CA GLY A 298 17.23 29.55 -29.70
C GLY A 298 17.72 30.26 -28.44
N ALA A 299 18.09 31.55 -28.58
CA ALA A 299 18.57 32.39 -27.47
C ALA A 299 17.61 32.50 -26.30
N LYS A 300 16.29 32.41 -26.52
CA LYS A 300 15.29 32.51 -25.43
C LYS A 300 15.40 31.38 -24.41
N LYS A 301 15.95 30.23 -24.78
CA LYS A 301 16.19 29.07 -23.91
C LYS A 301 17.65 28.95 -23.47
N GLY A 302 18.49 29.96 -23.76
CA GLY A 302 19.91 29.95 -23.40
C GLY A 302 20.77 29.02 -24.27
N ASN A 303 20.28 28.59 -25.42
CA ASN A 303 21.05 27.76 -26.33
C ASN A 303 22.23 28.58 -26.91
N PRO A 304 23.45 28.02 -26.98
CA PRO A 304 24.62 28.70 -27.56
C PRO A 304 24.47 28.80 -29.06
N PHE A 305 24.92 29.96 -29.61
CA PHE A 305 24.96 30.22 -31.05
C PHE A 305 26.39 30.18 -31.53
N TYR A 306 26.69 29.29 -32.48
CA TYR A 306 28.00 29.18 -33.08
C TYR A 306 27.93 28.41 -34.41
N GLU A 307 29.04 28.52 -35.19
CA GLU A 307 29.24 27.70 -36.39
C GLU A 307 29.83 26.33 -36.02
N PHE A 308 29.19 25.26 -36.51
CA PHE A 308 29.68 23.89 -36.38
C PHE A 308 29.58 23.19 -37.75
N MET A 309 30.72 22.67 -38.22
CA MET A 309 30.84 21.98 -39.52
C MET A 309 30.23 22.75 -40.71
N GLY A 310 30.41 24.06 -40.73
CA GLY A 310 29.92 24.94 -41.80
C GLY A 310 28.43 25.33 -41.66
N VAL A 311 27.78 24.93 -40.56
CA VAL A 311 26.39 25.31 -40.28
C VAL A 311 26.35 26.26 -39.09
N GLU A 312 25.78 27.43 -39.27
CA GLU A 312 25.60 28.44 -38.22
C GLU A 312 24.22 28.32 -37.64
N GLY A 313 24.13 28.18 -36.28
CA GLY A 313 22.85 28.00 -35.65
C GLY A 313 22.90 27.96 -34.12
N TYR A 314 21.71 27.82 -33.51
CA TYR A 314 21.57 27.54 -32.08
C TYR A 314 21.65 26.04 -31.86
N TRP A 315 22.51 25.64 -30.92
CA TRP A 315 22.76 24.22 -30.65
C TRP A 315 22.37 23.85 -29.23
N ARG A 316 22.05 22.55 -29.01
CA ARG A 316 21.70 22.03 -27.67
C ARG A 316 22.89 21.99 -26.73
N TYR A 317 24.09 21.85 -27.28
CA TYR A 317 25.31 21.61 -26.52
C TYR A 317 26.29 22.76 -26.71
N SER A 318 27.25 22.91 -25.79
CA SER A 318 28.38 23.83 -26.03
C SER A 318 29.22 23.35 -27.22
N LYS A 319 30.04 24.24 -27.77
CA LYS A 319 30.88 23.90 -28.92
C LYS A 319 31.87 22.77 -28.60
N GLU A 320 32.41 22.76 -27.40
CA GLU A 320 33.34 21.75 -26.90
C GLU A 320 32.63 20.39 -26.80
N THR A 321 31.43 20.37 -26.17
CA THR A 321 30.62 19.14 -26.08
C THR A 321 30.23 18.61 -27.45
N MET A 322 29.81 19.50 -28.36
CA MET A 322 29.44 19.13 -29.73
C MET A 322 30.61 18.49 -30.47
N GLN A 323 31.80 19.06 -30.32
CA GLN A 323 33.02 18.52 -30.92
C GLN A 323 33.36 17.14 -30.36
N SER A 324 33.29 16.97 -29.04
CA SER A 324 33.53 15.68 -28.37
C SER A 324 32.54 14.59 -28.79
N LEU A 325 31.25 14.91 -28.93
CA LEU A 325 30.22 13.97 -29.39
C LEU A 325 30.42 13.60 -30.88
N TYR A 326 30.87 14.56 -31.71
CA TYR A 326 31.19 14.30 -33.10
C TYR A 326 32.41 13.35 -33.23
N GLU A 327 33.48 13.60 -32.47
CA GLU A 327 34.68 12.74 -32.45
C GLU A 327 34.37 11.34 -31.91
N ALA A 328 33.40 11.21 -30.97
CA ALA A 328 32.89 9.94 -30.49
C ALA A 328 31.95 9.22 -31.47
N GLY A 329 31.60 9.84 -32.62
CA GLY A 329 30.70 9.27 -33.64
C GLY A 329 29.22 9.29 -33.25
N GLU A 330 28.86 10.03 -32.21
CA GLU A 330 27.48 10.17 -31.74
C GLU A 330 26.69 11.25 -32.50
N ILE A 331 27.37 12.09 -33.25
CA ILE A 331 26.76 13.08 -34.17
C ILE A 331 27.04 12.68 -35.59
N GLN A 332 26.00 12.62 -36.42
CA GLN A 332 26.08 12.35 -37.84
C GLN A 332 25.66 13.60 -38.64
N LEU A 333 26.41 13.92 -39.68
CA LEU A 333 26.04 14.97 -40.63
C LEU A 333 25.05 14.38 -41.64
N SER A 334 23.90 15.02 -41.81
CA SER A 334 22.84 14.60 -42.74
C SER A 334 22.96 15.33 -44.06
#